data_6abaac035d7641bc5c4bfaf0c68d501f
#
_entry.id   6abaac035d7641bc5c4bfaf0c68d501f
#
_cell.length_a   1.000
_cell.length_b   1.000
_cell.length_c   1.000
_cell.angle_alpha   90.00
_cell.angle_beta   90.00
_cell.angle_gamma   90.00
#
_symmetry.space_group_name_H-M   'P 1'
#
loop_
_entity.id
_entity.type
_entity.pdbx_description
1 polymer ?
#
loop_
_entity_poly.entity_id
_entity_poly.type
_entity_poly.pdbx_seq_one_letter_code
_entity_poly.pdbx_strand_id
1 'polypeptide(L)'
;MSTKHPVIAVTGSSGAGTSTVMRSFAHIFRREGIHAQVIEGDSFHRYDRVQMRAKVKAADTGEGPQISHFGPESNLLADLATAFETYGTTGGGKVRRYVHDEPEAKELGSAPGTFTDWKPMAEKSDLLFYEGLHGGYEGPEADVAKHVDLLVGVVPIINLEWIQKLHRDKTQRGYSQDAVVDTILRRMPDYVNYICPQFTHTHVNFQRVPTVDTSNPF
;
A
#
# COMPACT_ATOMS: atom_id res chain seq x y z
N MET A 1 -20.94 3.84 -7.76
CA MET A 1 -20.13 3.11 -8.75
C MET A 1 -20.00 3.96 -10.01
N SER A 2 -18.76 4.23 -10.43
CA SER A 2 -18.51 4.88 -11.71
C SER A 2 -18.71 3.86 -12.83
N THR A 3 -19.62 4.14 -13.75
CA THR A 3 -19.83 3.26 -14.93
C THR A 3 -18.84 3.53 -16.05
N LYS A 4 -18.13 4.66 -16.00
CA LYS A 4 -17.18 5.08 -17.06
C LYS A 4 -15.72 4.92 -16.67
N HIS A 5 -15.42 5.15 -15.39
CA HIS A 5 -14.05 5.19 -14.87
C HIS A 5 -13.97 4.45 -13.53
N PRO A 6 -14.13 3.10 -13.54
CA PRO A 6 -14.16 2.33 -12.32
C PRO A 6 -12.81 2.36 -11.57
N VAL A 7 -12.90 2.37 -10.24
CA VAL A 7 -11.76 2.31 -9.33
C VAL A 7 -11.76 0.96 -8.64
N ILE A 8 -10.70 0.18 -8.85
CA ILE A 8 -10.47 -1.11 -8.16
C ILE A 8 -9.30 -0.90 -7.20
N ALA A 9 -9.50 -1.21 -5.93
CA ALA A 9 -8.44 -1.14 -4.94
C ALA A 9 -8.17 -2.51 -4.30
N VAL A 10 -6.90 -2.87 -4.21
CA VAL A 10 -6.40 -4.00 -3.44
C VAL A 10 -5.74 -3.44 -2.18
N THR A 11 -6.28 -3.77 -1.02
CA THR A 11 -5.77 -3.32 0.28
C THR A 11 -5.28 -4.49 1.12
N GLY A 12 -4.22 -4.25 1.88
CA GLY A 12 -3.63 -5.22 2.79
C GLY A 12 -2.32 -4.70 3.35
N SER A 13 -1.85 -5.33 4.41
CA SER A 13 -0.61 -4.90 5.05
C SER A 13 0.66 -5.33 4.30
N SER A 14 1.78 -4.78 4.72
CA SER A 14 3.10 -5.12 4.18
C SER A 14 3.48 -6.57 4.54
N GLY A 15 3.51 -7.45 3.56
CA GLY A 15 3.73 -8.90 3.73
C GLY A 15 2.48 -9.74 3.50
N ALA A 16 1.30 -9.13 3.38
CA ALA A 16 0.05 -9.84 3.13
C ALA A 16 0.02 -10.56 1.76
N GLY A 17 0.78 -10.06 0.78
CA GLY A 17 0.81 -10.61 -0.58
C GLY A 17 -0.04 -9.84 -1.58
N THR A 18 -0.33 -8.59 -1.30
CA THR A 18 -1.06 -7.65 -2.18
C THR A 18 -0.44 -7.59 -3.58
N SER A 19 0.87 -7.53 -3.69
CA SER A 19 1.58 -7.53 -4.99
C SER A 19 1.41 -8.84 -5.78
N THR A 20 1.12 -9.97 -5.12
CA THR A 20 0.78 -11.22 -5.81
C THR A 20 -0.62 -11.13 -6.41
N VAL A 21 -1.56 -10.56 -5.67
CA VAL A 21 -2.93 -10.30 -6.16
C VAL A 21 -2.88 -9.30 -7.31
N MET A 22 -2.11 -8.21 -7.19
CA MET A 22 -1.90 -7.23 -8.27
C MET A 22 -1.41 -7.91 -9.55
N ARG A 23 -0.41 -8.79 -9.47
CA ARG A 23 0.09 -9.55 -10.64
C ARG A 23 -0.99 -10.43 -11.27
N SER A 24 -1.83 -11.05 -10.46
CA SER A 24 -2.96 -11.86 -10.96
C SER A 24 -3.96 -10.98 -11.72
N PHE A 25 -4.30 -9.81 -11.20
CA PHE A 25 -5.15 -8.84 -11.91
C PHE A 25 -4.49 -8.36 -13.21
N ALA A 26 -3.18 -8.08 -13.21
CA ALA A 26 -2.47 -7.68 -14.41
C ALA A 26 -2.52 -8.75 -15.52
N HIS A 27 -2.50 -10.05 -15.17
CA HIS A 27 -2.70 -11.13 -16.13
C HIS A 27 -4.13 -11.16 -16.68
N ILE A 28 -5.14 -10.93 -15.81
CA ILE A 28 -6.54 -10.84 -16.23
C ILE A 28 -6.72 -9.66 -17.18
N PHE A 29 -6.25 -8.48 -16.81
CA PHE A 29 -6.36 -7.26 -17.62
C PHE A 29 -5.75 -7.44 -19.00
N ARG A 30 -4.55 -8.03 -19.07
CA ARG A 30 -3.88 -8.31 -20.35
C ARG A 30 -4.71 -9.26 -21.23
N ARG A 31 -5.26 -10.32 -20.64
CA ARG A 31 -6.07 -11.30 -21.37
C ARG A 31 -7.36 -10.68 -21.90
N GLU A 32 -7.98 -9.81 -21.14
CA GLU A 32 -9.25 -9.15 -21.49
C GLU A 32 -9.05 -7.84 -22.27
N GLY A 33 -7.81 -7.46 -22.59
CA GLY A 33 -7.51 -6.22 -23.31
C GLY A 33 -7.79 -4.93 -22.53
N ILE A 34 -7.78 -5.00 -21.18
CA ILE A 34 -8.06 -3.88 -20.28
C ILE A 34 -6.79 -3.08 -20.01
N HIS A 35 -6.84 -1.77 -20.21
CA HIS A 35 -5.76 -0.84 -19.91
C HIS A 35 -5.99 -0.19 -18.56
N ALA A 36 -5.33 -0.70 -17.51
CA ALA A 36 -5.44 -0.15 -16.16
C ALA A 36 -4.41 0.96 -15.92
N GLN A 37 -4.86 2.09 -15.37
CA GLN A 37 -3.98 3.05 -14.72
C GLN A 37 -3.61 2.52 -13.33
N VAL A 38 -2.35 2.12 -13.15
CA VAL A 38 -1.88 1.54 -11.87
C VAL A 38 -1.38 2.64 -10.94
N ILE A 39 -1.81 2.57 -9.68
CA ILE A 39 -1.30 3.38 -8.56
C ILE A 39 -0.79 2.44 -7.47
N GLU A 40 0.47 2.60 -7.11
CA GLU A 40 1.07 1.96 -5.95
C GLU A 40 0.86 2.85 -4.72
N GLY A 41 0.35 2.29 -3.63
CA GLY A 41 0.01 3.02 -2.40
C GLY A 41 1.19 3.73 -1.76
N ASP A 42 2.39 3.17 -1.88
CA ASP A 42 3.63 3.79 -1.39
C ASP A 42 3.88 5.18 -2.02
N SER A 43 3.30 5.47 -3.20
CA SER A 43 3.35 6.78 -3.82
C SER A 43 2.62 7.88 -3.03
N PHE A 44 1.72 7.49 -2.13
CA PHE A 44 0.99 8.41 -1.25
C PHE A 44 1.58 8.50 0.16
N HIS A 45 2.76 7.94 0.42
CA HIS A 45 3.48 8.26 1.66
C HIS A 45 3.80 9.76 1.72
N ARG A 46 3.68 10.33 2.93
CA ARG A 46 3.99 11.74 3.19
C ARG A 46 5.49 12.01 3.24
N TYR A 47 6.25 11.04 3.75
CA TYR A 47 7.67 11.16 4.04
C TYR A 47 8.48 10.22 3.15
N ASP A 48 9.59 10.72 2.64
CA ASP A 48 10.59 9.88 2.00
C ASP A 48 11.29 8.97 3.02
N ARG A 49 12.15 8.08 2.53
CA ARG A 49 12.85 7.10 3.38
C ARG A 49 13.69 7.75 4.47
N VAL A 50 14.36 8.85 4.18
CA VAL A 50 15.24 9.56 5.12
C VAL A 50 14.40 10.27 6.16
N GLN A 51 13.39 11.00 5.74
CA GLN A 51 12.46 11.71 6.62
C GLN A 51 11.72 10.75 7.55
N MET A 52 11.23 9.61 7.01
CA MET A 52 10.53 8.62 7.82
C MET A 52 11.43 7.99 8.88
N ARG A 53 12.68 7.66 8.53
CA ARG A 53 13.67 7.16 9.50
C ARG A 53 13.95 8.17 10.60
N ALA A 54 14.07 9.45 10.28
CA ALA A 54 14.30 10.51 11.27
C ALA A 54 13.12 10.62 12.25
N LYS A 55 11.87 10.54 11.76
CA LYS A 55 10.67 10.57 12.59
C LYS A 55 10.54 9.35 13.50
N VAL A 56 10.83 8.16 12.99
CA VAL A 56 10.86 6.94 13.80
C VAL A 56 11.91 7.05 14.89
N LYS A 57 13.11 7.55 14.58
CA LYS A 57 14.15 7.75 15.58
C LYS A 57 13.73 8.76 16.66
N ALA A 58 13.09 9.86 16.29
CA ALA A 58 12.57 10.84 17.25
C ALA A 58 11.50 10.22 18.18
N ALA A 59 10.63 9.36 17.64
CA ALA A 59 9.67 8.61 18.44
C ALA A 59 10.35 7.66 19.45
N ASP A 60 11.40 6.94 19.00
CA ASP A 60 12.13 6.00 19.85
C ASP A 60 12.89 6.71 21.00
N THR A 61 13.29 7.98 20.83
CA THR A 61 13.92 8.81 21.87
C THR A 61 12.92 9.62 22.71
N GLY A 62 11.61 9.49 22.44
CA GLY A 62 10.57 10.26 23.14
C GLY A 62 10.45 11.72 22.71
N GLU A 63 11.12 12.10 21.62
CA GLU A 63 11.11 13.47 21.05
C GLU A 63 9.96 13.69 20.05
N GLY A 64 9.17 12.65 19.77
CA GLY A 64 8.06 12.71 18.81
C GLY A 64 7.01 11.62 19.06
N PRO A 65 5.85 11.73 18.40
CA PRO A 65 4.81 10.71 18.49
C PRO A 65 5.25 9.41 17.82
N GLN A 66 4.69 8.29 18.26
CA GLN A 66 4.84 7.02 17.55
C GLN A 66 4.28 7.16 16.12
N ILE A 67 5.02 6.64 15.16
CA ILE A 67 4.69 6.79 13.75
C ILE A 67 5.02 5.52 12.98
N SER A 68 4.12 5.13 12.09
CA SER A 68 4.36 4.04 11.15
C SER A 68 3.72 4.34 9.79
N HIS A 69 4.09 3.58 8.76
CA HIS A 69 3.41 3.67 7.46
C HIS A 69 1.94 3.20 7.48
N PHE A 70 1.50 2.53 8.55
CA PHE A 70 0.11 2.12 8.70
C PHE A 70 -0.78 3.25 9.21
N GLY A 71 -0.21 4.22 9.94
CA GLY A 71 -0.94 5.35 10.49
C GLY A 71 -1.20 6.47 9.47
N PRO A 72 -2.26 7.27 9.68
CA PRO A 72 -2.65 8.34 8.78
C PRO A 72 -1.61 9.46 8.70
N GLU A 73 -0.85 9.70 9.76
CA GLU A 73 0.16 10.78 9.83
C GLU A 73 1.27 10.61 8.80
N SER A 74 1.53 9.37 8.40
CA SER A 74 2.58 9.01 7.42
C SER A 74 2.10 9.04 5.99
N ASN A 75 0.82 9.31 5.75
CA ASN A 75 0.19 9.14 4.45
C ASN A 75 -0.58 10.39 4.02
N LEU A 76 -0.71 10.58 2.72
CA LEU A 76 -1.48 11.64 2.06
C LEU A 76 -2.89 11.10 1.74
N LEU A 77 -3.67 10.74 2.79
CA LEU A 77 -4.95 10.05 2.61
C LEU A 77 -6.01 10.91 1.94
N ALA A 78 -6.04 12.21 2.22
CA ALA A 78 -6.93 13.15 1.54
C ALA A 78 -6.61 13.27 0.05
N ASP A 79 -5.31 13.28 -0.31
CA ASP A 79 -4.87 13.30 -1.70
C ASP A 79 -5.20 11.98 -2.41
N LEU A 80 -5.11 10.84 -1.70
CA LEU A 80 -5.50 9.53 -2.22
C LEU A 80 -7.01 9.48 -2.52
N ALA A 81 -7.85 9.93 -1.58
CA ALA A 81 -9.29 10.02 -1.78
C ALA A 81 -9.63 10.93 -2.97
N THR A 82 -8.99 12.11 -3.04
CA THR A 82 -9.14 13.04 -4.16
C THR A 82 -8.70 12.43 -5.49
N ALA A 83 -7.63 11.64 -5.51
CA ALA A 83 -7.17 10.97 -6.72
C ALA A 83 -8.20 9.94 -7.23
N PHE A 84 -8.80 9.16 -6.31
CA PHE A 84 -9.86 8.21 -6.66
C PHE A 84 -11.13 8.90 -7.15
N GLU A 85 -11.57 9.94 -6.44
CA GLU A 85 -12.73 10.75 -6.84
C GLU A 85 -12.53 11.39 -8.21
N THR A 86 -11.37 12.01 -8.43
CA THR A 86 -11.04 12.68 -9.70
C THR A 86 -11.03 11.66 -10.83
N TYR A 87 -10.39 10.51 -10.64
CA TYR A 87 -10.38 9.47 -11.65
C TYR A 87 -11.80 8.95 -11.93
N GLY A 88 -12.56 8.62 -10.91
CA GLY A 88 -13.94 8.11 -11.04
C GLY A 88 -14.90 9.09 -11.76
N THR A 89 -14.62 10.39 -11.73
CA THR A 89 -15.42 11.42 -12.40
C THR A 89 -14.91 11.76 -13.78
N THR A 90 -13.60 11.81 -13.98
CA THR A 90 -12.98 12.37 -15.21
C THR A 90 -12.20 11.34 -16.05
N GLY A 91 -11.84 10.20 -15.48
CA GLY A 91 -10.91 9.23 -16.08
C GLY A 91 -9.45 9.67 -16.09
N GLY A 92 -9.12 10.76 -15.39
CA GLY A 92 -7.78 11.34 -15.33
C GLY A 92 -7.34 11.67 -13.91
N GLY A 93 -6.22 12.37 -13.79
CA GLY A 93 -5.66 12.77 -12.51
C GLY A 93 -4.14 12.90 -12.57
N LYS A 94 -3.50 12.83 -11.42
CA LYS A 94 -2.05 12.86 -11.29
C LYS A 94 -1.55 11.66 -10.51
N VAL A 95 -0.37 11.18 -10.87
CA VAL A 95 0.32 10.07 -10.21
C VAL A 95 1.80 10.40 -10.06
N ARG A 96 2.41 9.92 -8.99
CA ARG A 96 3.86 9.85 -8.81
C ARG A 96 4.24 8.44 -8.42
N ARG A 97 5.51 8.13 -8.37
CA ARG A 97 6.02 6.84 -7.92
C ARG A 97 6.96 7.02 -6.74
N TYR A 98 6.93 6.07 -5.82
CA TYR A 98 7.98 5.91 -4.83
C TYR A 98 9.07 5.01 -5.42
N VAL A 99 10.32 5.41 -5.32
CA VAL A 99 11.47 4.69 -5.89
C VAL A 99 12.04 3.73 -4.82
N HIS A 100 11.89 2.43 -5.02
CA HIS A 100 12.27 1.45 -4.01
C HIS A 100 13.77 1.13 -4.00
N ASP A 101 14.38 0.98 -5.17
CA ASP A 101 15.74 0.46 -5.35
C ASP A 101 16.51 1.13 -6.51
N GLU A 102 17.75 0.71 -6.72
CA GLU A 102 18.62 1.23 -7.77
C GLU A 102 18.14 0.93 -9.20
N PRO A 103 17.58 -0.25 -9.54
CA PRO A 103 16.97 -0.48 -10.82
C PRO A 103 15.87 0.53 -11.16
N GLU A 104 14.92 0.76 -10.23
CA GLU A 104 13.85 1.75 -10.42
C GLU A 104 14.39 3.19 -10.49
N ALA A 105 15.44 3.50 -9.73
CA ALA A 105 16.09 4.81 -9.75
C ALA A 105 16.65 5.14 -11.14
N LYS A 106 17.26 4.18 -11.80
CA LYS A 106 17.77 4.33 -13.17
C LYS A 106 16.66 4.52 -14.20
N GLU A 107 15.54 3.80 -14.03
CA GLU A 107 14.38 3.88 -14.92
C GLU A 107 13.64 5.21 -14.73
N LEU A 108 13.45 5.64 -13.49
CA LEU A 108 12.57 6.77 -13.15
C LEU A 108 13.32 8.11 -13.03
N GLY A 109 14.65 8.09 -12.99
CA GLY A 109 15.48 9.30 -12.89
C GLY A 109 15.40 9.98 -11.51
N SER A 110 15.11 9.22 -10.46
CA SER A 110 14.99 9.73 -9.08
C SER A 110 15.73 8.80 -8.13
N ALA A 111 16.24 9.31 -7.01
CA ALA A 111 17.05 8.53 -6.07
C ALA A 111 16.22 7.45 -5.32
N PRO A 112 16.81 6.31 -4.95
CA PRO A 112 16.13 5.30 -4.15
C PRO A 112 15.65 5.86 -2.81
N GLY A 113 14.40 5.56 -2.46
CA GLY A 113 13.77 6.02 -1.22
C GLY A 113 13.14 7.41 -1.32
N THR A 114 13.06 7.99 -2.50
CA THR A 114 12.40 9.27 -2.77
C THR A 114 11.18 9.10 -3.68
N PHE A 115 10.55 10.19 -4.05
CA PHE A 115 9.40 10.21 -4.97
C PHE A 115 9.81 10.85 -6.29
N THR A 116 9.17 10.42 -7.36
CA THR A 116 9.19 11.17 -8.62
C THR A 116 8.28 12.41 -8.51
N ASP A 117 8.38 13.33 -9.46
CA ASP A 117 7.41 14.39 -9.60
C ASP A 117 6.00 13.85 -9.93
N TRP A 118 4.98 14.63 -9.56
CA TRP A 118 3.60 14.36 -9.96
C TRP A 118 3.42 14.59 -11.48
N LYS A 119 2.96 13.55 -12.17
CA LYS A 119 2.70 13.59 -13.61
C LYS A 119 1.23 13.30 -13.89
N PRO A 120 0.66 13.80 -15.02
CA PRO A 120 -0.65 13.37 -15.44
C PRO A 120 -0.72 11.86 -15.62
N MET A 121 -1.87 11.27 -15.29
CA MET A 121 -2.19 9.86 -15.63
C MET A 121 -2.26 9.68 -17.13
N ALA A 122 -2.19 8.43 -17.60
CA ALA A 122 -2.36 8.12 -19.02
C ALA A 122 -3.74 8.58 -19.53
N GLU A 123 -3.78 9.19 -20.71
CA GLU A 123 -5.01 9.78 -21.27
C GLU A 123 -6.14 8.79 -21.55
N LYS A 124 -5.82 7.50 -21.72
CA LYS A 124 -6.80 6.44 -22.02
C LYS A 124 -6.53 5.24 -21.14
N SER A 125 -7.30 5.13 -20.09
CA SER A 125 -7.36 3.93 -19.26
C SER A 125 -8.82 3.51 -19.06
N ASP A 126 -9.05 2.20 -18.98
CA ASP A 126 -10.40 1.63 -18.80
C ASP A 126 -10.80 1.63 -17.32
N LEU A 127 -9.80 1.59 -16.43
CA LEU A 127 -10.00 1.63 -14.96
C LEU A 127 -8.74 2.14 -14.25
N LEU A 128 -8.93 2.58 -13.01
CA LEU A 128 -7.85 2.79 -12.06
C LEU A 128 -7.69 1.55 -11.19
N PHE A 129 -6.45 1.08 -11.05
CA PHE A 129 -6.10 -0.05 -10.19
C PHE A 129 -5.09 0.40 -9.13
N TYR A 130 -5.52 0.36 -7.88
CA TYR A 130 -4.69 0.70 -6.73
C TYR A 130 -4.25 -0.57 -5.99
N GLU A 131 -2.99 -0.61 -5.56
CA GLU A 131 -2.46 -1.62 -4.63
C GLU A 131 -1.71 -0.93 -3.50
N GLY A 132 -2.10 -1.20 -2.24
CA GLY A 132 -1.40 -0.61 -1.10
C GLY A 132 -2.09 -0.82 0.24
N LEU A 133 -1.68 0.00 1.22
CA LEU A 133 -2.09 -0.13 2.62
C LEU A 133 -3.49 0.45 2.91
N HIS A 134 -3.96 1.44 2.15
CA HIS A 134 -5.06 2.30 2.55
C HIS A 134 -6.19 2.39 1.53
N GLY A 135 -6.34 1.39 0.66
CA GLY A 135 -7.40 1.37 -0.36
C GLY A 135 -8.82 1.36 0.20
N GLY A 136 -8.99 0.89 1.42
CA GLY A 136 -10.27 0.86 2.14
C GLY A 136 -10.30 1.76 3.38
N TYR A 137 -9.42 2.76 3.46
CA TYR A 137 -9.34 3.64 4.62
C TYR A 137 -10.60 4.52 4.76
N GLU A 138 -11.13 4.56 5.99
CA GLU A 138 -12.19 5.46 6.44
C GLU A 138 -11.78 6.06 7.79
N GLY A 139 -11.70 7.37 7.87
CA GLY A 139 -11.29 8.07 9.08
C GLY A 139 -11.50 9.58 9.00
N PRO A 140 -11.11 10.32 10.06
CA PRO A 140 -11.33 11.76 10.13
C PRO A 140 -10.63 12.55 9.02
N GLU A 141 -9.50 12.05 8.52
CA GLU A 141 -8.70 12.74 7.50
C GLU A 141 -9.28 12.57 6.09
N ALA A 142 -9.89 11.41 5.83
CA ALA A 142 -10.43 11.06 4.51
C ALA A 142 -11.31 9.81 4.58
N ASP A 143 -12.18 9.66 3.60
CA ASP A 143 -12.90 8.45 3.29
C ASP A 143 -12.49 7.98 1.89
N VAL A 144 -11.46 7.12 1.84
CA VAL A 144 -10.93 6.56 0.58
C VAL A 144 -11.87 5.48 0.04
N ALA A 145 -12.42 4.65 0.94
CA ALA A 145 -13.30 3.53 0.59
C ALA A 145 -14.53 3.98 -0.21
N LYS A 146 -15.06 5.17 0.08
CA LYS A 146 -16.21 5.76 -0.60
C LYS A 146 -16.07 5.88 -2.11
N HIS A 147 -14.84 6.02 -2.60
CA HIS A 147 -14.55 6.25 -4.01
C HIS A 147 -14.09 4.98 -4.75
N VAL A 148 -14.22 3.81 -4.11
CA VAL A 148 -13.79 2.53 -4.67
C VAL A 148 -15.01 1.73 -5.15
N ASP A 149 -15.00 1.30 -6.41
CA ASP A 149 -16.08 0.47 -6.99
C ASP A 149 -15.92 -1.01 -6.65
N LEU A 150 -14.68 -1.51 -6.58
CA LEU A 150 -14.36 -2.86 -6.12
C LEU A 150 -13.18 -2.82 -5.15
N LEU A 151 -13.46 -3.05 -3.89
CA LEU A 151 -12.46 -3.14 -2.83
C LEU A 151 -12.15 -4.60 -2.51
N VAL A 152 -10.88 -4.98 -2.69
CA VAL A 152 -10.36 -6.32 -2.47
C VAL A 152 -9.41 -6.30 -1.28
N GLY A 153 -9.72 -7.08 -0.25
CA GLY A 153 -8.84 -7.30 0.90
C GLY A 153 -7.91 -8.49 0.68
N VAL A 154 -6.65 -8.36 1.08
CA VAL A 154 -5.72 -9.48 1.18
C VAL A 154 -5.43 -9.72 2.65
N VAL A 155 -6.01 -10.79 3.19
CA VAL A 155 -6.08 -11.06 4.63
C VAL A 155 -5.40 -12.39 4.94
N PRO A 156 -4.08 -12.43 5.11
CA PRO A 156 -3.39 -13.64 5.54
C PRO A 156 -3.65 -13.90 7.03
N ILE A 157 -3.39 -15.13 7.48
CA ILE A 157 -3.15 -15.35 8.90
C ILE A 157 -1.93 -14.53 9.31
N ILE A 158 -2.00 -13.81 10.43
CA ILE A 158 -1.00 -12.83 10.82
C ILE A 158 0.41 -13.42 10.94
N ASN A 159 0.52 -14.66 11.44
CA ASN A 159 1.82 -15.34 11.53
C ASN A 159 2.45 -15.56 10.16
N LEU A 160 1.64 -15.93 9.16
CA LEU A 160 2.11 -16.08 7.78
C LEU A 160 2.60 -14.75 7.19
N GLU A 161 1.91 -13.67 7.49
CA GLU A 161 2.32 -12.32 7.08
C GLU A 161 3.68 -11.95 7.68
N TRP A 162 3.88 -12.20 8.97
CA TRP A 162 5.12 -11.92 9.67
C TRP A 162 6.30 -12.74 9.13
N ILE A 163 6.08 -14.05 8.93
CA ILE A 163 7.08 -14.94 8.30
C ILE A 163 7.48 -14.40 6.93
N GLN A 164 6.53 -14.04 6.09
CA GLN A 164 6.80 -13.54 4.75
C GLN A 164 7.51 -12.19 4.76
N LYS A 165 7.09 -11.29 5.65
CA LYS A 165 7.76 -10.00 5.83
C LYS A 165 9.20 -10.20 6.32
N LEU A 166 9.40 -11.05 7.33
CA LEU A 166 10.72 -11.36 7.86
C LEU A 166 11.65 -11.91 6.77
N HIS A 167 11.17 -12.91 6.02
CA HIS A 167 11.93 -13.51 4.92
C HIS A 167 12.31 -12.47 3.85
N ARG A 168 11.34 -11.70 3.36
CA ARG A 168 11.56 -10.67 2.33
C ARG A 168 12.55 -9.61 2.80
N ASP A 169 12.35 -9.05 3.99
CA ASP A 169 13.13 -7.91 4.47
C ASP A 169 14.58 -8.34 4.81
N LYS A 170 14.80 -9.60 5.22
CA LYS A 170 16.14 -10.18 5.38
C LYS A 170 16.83 -10.44 4.05
N THR A 171 16.15 -11.11 3.11
CA THR A 171 16.78 -11.60 1.87
C THR A 171 16.93 -10.54 0.79
N GLN A 172 15.96 -9.63 0.67
CA GLN A 172 15.92 -8.64 -0.41
C GLN A 172 16.33 -7.24 0.02
N ARG A 173 16.18 -6.91 1.32
CA ARG A 173 16.44 -5.56 1.84
C ARG A 173 17.62 -5.48 2.81
N GLY A 174 18.19 -6.62 3.20
CA GLY A 174 19.38 -6.71 4.04
C GLY A 174 19.18 -6.31 5.51
N TYR A 175 17.93 -6.29 6.02
CA TYR A 175 17.68 -6.01 7.44
C TYR A 175 18.02 -7.22 8.32
N SER A 176 18.45 -6.96 9.57
CA SER A 176 18.58 -8.01 10.58
C SER A 176 17.21 -8.52 11.02
N GLN A 177 17.16 -9.74 11.54
CA GLN A 177 15.92 -10.32 12.08
C GLN A 177 15.33 -9.43 13.16
N ASP A 178 16.13 -9.01 14.14
CA ASP A 178 15.69 -8.20 15.26
C ASP A 178 15.10 -6.86 14.80
N ALA A 179 15.70 -6.21 13.81
CA ALA A 179 15.17 -4.96 13.26
C ALA A 179 13.82 -5.14 12.57
N VAL A 180 13.60 -6.30 11.91
CA VAL A 180 12.29 -6.60 11.29
C VAL A 180 11.25 -6.92 12.35
N VAL A 181 11.58 -7.73 13.35
CA VAL A 181 10.69 -8.07 14.48
C VAL A 181 10.28 -6.80 15.23
N ASP A 182 11.24 -5.95 15.60
CA ASP A 182 10.97 -4.66 16.24
C ASP A 182 10.00 -3.81 15.40
N THR A 183 10.25 -3.73 14.10
CA THR A 183 9.38 -2.99 13.19
C THR A 183 7.95 -3.57 13.16
N ILE A 184 7.80 -4.89 13.16
CA ILE A 184 6.49 -5.55 13.19
C ILE A 184 5.75 -5.18 14.48
N LEU A 185 6.38 -5.39 15.63
CA LEU A 185 5.77 -5.18 16.93
C LEU A 185 5.39 -3.71 17.16
N ARG A 186 6.27 -2.79 16.79
CA ARG A 186 6.01 -1.35 16.89
C ARG A 186 4.81 -0.88 16.06
N ARG A 187 4.53 -1.53 14.92
CA ARG A 187 3.41 -1.18 14.03
C ARG A 187 2.09 -1.80 14.44
N MET A 188 2.07 -2.70 15.43
CA MET A 188 0.84 -3.43 15.80
C MET A 188 -0.32 -2.53 16.21
N PRO A 189 -0.14 -1.46 17.01
CA PRO A 189 -1.24 -0.56 17.32
C PRO A 189 -1.88 0.04 16.06
N ASP A 190 -1.07 0.52 15.12
CA ASP A 190 -1.56 1.10 13.86
C ASP A 190 -2.16 0.03 12.94
N TYR A 191 -1.63 -1.20 12.96
CA TYR A 191 -2.21 -2.33 12.24
C TYR A 191 -3.66 -2.59 12.68
N VAL A 192 -3.88 -2.65 13.99
CA VAL A 192 -5.21 -2.88 14.57
C VAL A 192 -6.14 -1.70 14.32
N ASN A 193 -5.63 -0.47 14.42
CA ASN A 193 -6.46 0.73 14.34
C ASN A 193 -6.77 1.18 12.90
N TYR A 194 -5.87 0.92 11.93
CA TYR A 194 -5.97 1.51 10.59
C TYR A 194 -5.98 0.48 9.44
N ILE A 195 -5.39 -0.71 9.65
CA ILE A 195 -5.38 -1.75 8.60
C ILE A 195 -6.56 -2.71 8.78
N CYS A 196 -6.73 -3.28 9.97
CA CYS A 196 -7.81 -4.25 10.23
C CYS A 196 -9.22 -3.72 9.94
N PRO A 197 -9.59 -2.48 10.30
CA PRO A 197 -10.93 -1.97 10.04
C PRO A 197 -11.30 -1.95 8.56
N GLN A 198 -10.34 -1.75 7.66
CA GLN A 198 -10.58 -1.70 6.22
C GLN A 198 -11.19 -2.99 5.67
N PHE A 199 -10.87 -4.14 6.30
CA PHE A 199 -11.40 -5.43 5.86
C PHE A 199 -12.90 -5.61 6.10
N THR A 200 -13.52 -4.75 6.90
CA THR A 200 -14.99 -4.72 7.08
C THR A 200 -15.71 -4.07 5.89
N HIS A 201 -15.02 -3.27 5.10
CA HIS A 201 -15.56 -2.57 3.93
C HIS A 201 -15.30 -3.29 2.62
N THR A 202 -14.48 -4.34 2.62
CA THR A 202 -14.10 -5.05 1.40
C THR A 202 -15.27 -5.83 0.78
N HIS A 203 -15.37 -5.78 -0.54
CA HIS A 203 -16.34 -6.58 -1.30
C HIS A 203 -15.91 -8.04 -1.42
N VAL A 204 -14.57 -8.29 -1.47
CA VAL A 204 -13.96 -9.62 -1.57
C VAL A 204 -12.72 -9.66 -0.69
N ASN A 205 -12.56 -10.73 0.08
CA ASN A 205 -11.34 -11.00 0.83
C ASN A 205 -10.63 -12.23 0.29
N PHE A 206 -9.37 -12.08 -0.10
CA PHE A 206 -8.46 -13.19 -0.35
C PHE A 206 -7.79 -13.59 0.96
N GLN A 207 -8.30 -14.64 1.58
CA GLN A 207 -7.70 -15.18 2.79
C GLN A 207 -6.57 -16.16 2.41
N ARG A 208 -5.39 -15.91 2.93
CA ARG A 208 -4.22 -16.79 2.77
C ARG A 208 -4.02 -17.60 4.03
N VAL A 209 -4.15 -18.92 3.87
CA VAL A 209 -4.02 -19.89 4.95
C VAL A 209 -2.76 -20.72 4.71
N PRO A 210 -1.85 -20.88 5.71
CA PRO A 210 -0.69 -21.74 5.58
C PRO A 210 -1.10 -23.22 5.57
N THR A 211 -0.33 -24.04 4.86
CA THR A 211 -0.45 -25.50 4.89
C THR A 211 0.58 -26.16 5.82
N VAL A 212 1.35 -25.34 6.52
CA VAL A 212 2.38 -25.78 7.49
C VAL A 212 2.16 -25.08 8.82
N ASP A 213 2.80 -25.57 9.87
CA ASP A 213 2.75 -24.92 11.19
C ASP A 213 3.43 -23.54 11.14
N THR A 214 2.71 -22.52 11.59
CA THR A 214 3.17 -21.13 11.68
C THR A 214 3.03 -20.57 13.09
N SER A 215 2.95 -21.41 14.11
CA SER A 215 2.78 -21.01 15.51
C SER A 215 3.97 -20.19 16.05
N ASN A 216 5.16 -20.35 15.46
CA ASN A 216 6.35 -19.60 15.80
C ASN A 216 6.83 -18.78 14.57
N PRO A 217 6.36 -17.53 14.40
CA PRO A 217 6.63 -16.72 13.21
C PRO A 217 8.02 -16.05 13.22
N PHE A 218 8.77 -16.07 14.32
CA PHE A 218 10.06 -15.38 14.50
C PHE A 218 11.24 -16.34 14.67
#